data_6f91dcbea93f38d84adb540c788eba15
#
_entry.id   6f91dcbea93f38d84adb540c788eba15
#
_cell.length_a   1.000
_cell.length_b   1.000
_cell.length_c   1.000
_cell.angle_alpha   90.00
_cell.angle_beta   90.00
_cell.angle_gamma   90.00
#
_symmetry.space_group_name_H-M   'P 1'
#
loop_
_entity.id
_entity.type
_entity.pdbx_description
1 polymer ?
#
loop_
_entity_poly.entity_id
_entity_poly.type
_entity_poly.pdbx_seq_one_letter_code
_entity_poly.pdbx_strand_id
1 'polypeptide(L)'
;MTVEPAHRAPKTLPFCKRWPYEEAHGPRFWMFHLMHPTAHAFKDNARSALADAQLQRALAGLTHGDSLVTRRAAARSRLPEFEDLRDIGRDIKNHTLAHLDLYLEAWETKAKAAGAIVHWAPTAADARRIILDICKSVDAKLVTKGKSMLSEEVGLNAHLEAAGMEVVETDLGEYLVQIRKETPSHIIAPAIHLTQEEVEKDFRRLHTHLPKDRVLVEAHELVDEARQILRSKFVDADVGITGANFLIAETGSSVIVTNEGNGDLTQSLAKVHIAIASIEKVIPTLSDLSTLLRLLARSATGQEFSTYMTLSTGPRRPGDPDGPEQYHVVVLDNGRSALLDTPFREALRCIRCGACMNHCPVYGAVGGHAYGWVYPGPIGAVLNPALIGLKEAGHLPNASTFCGRCASVCPVKIPLPDLMREWRVREFEDGGGTRAARLGLKLWGTLARRPKAYHMAMRLGVAVVGALGRRRGAFRWLPFAGGWTRHRDMPAPQGRTFQQLWAESKAGAPR
;
A
#
# COMPACT_ATOMS: atom_id res chain seq x y z
N MET A 1 -16.87 -21.93 -37.52
CA MET A 1 -17.72 -22.27 -36.37
C MET A 1 -17.45 -21.27 -35.29
N THR A 2 -18.28 -20.23 -35.22
CA THR A 2 -18.22 -19.14 -34.21
C THR A 2 -18.94 -19.61 -32.96
N VAL A 3 -18.22 -19.77 -31.88
CA VAL A 3 -18.79 -20.07 -30.57
C VAL A 3 -19.11 -18.74 -29.88
N GLU A 4 -20.39 -18.40 -29.74
CA GLU A 4 -20.88 -17.31 -28.92
C GLU A 4 -20.56 -17.60 -27.43
N PRO A 5 -20.07 -16.62 -26.65
CA PRO A 5 -19.89 -16.78 -25.22
C PRO A 5 -21.26 -16.64 -24.52
N ALA A 6 -21.77 -17.72 -23.97
CA ALA A 6 -22.91 -17.70 -23.07
C ALA A 6 -22.60 -16.86 -21.82
N HIS A 7 -23.19 -15.68 -21.71
CA HIS A 7 -23.23 -14.89 -20.48
C HIS A 7 -24.05 -15.65 -19.42
N ARG A 8 -23.38 -16.47 -18.61
CA ARG A 8 -23.93 -16.88 -17.30
C ARG A 8 -23.68 -15.73 -16.34
N ALA A 9 -24.75 -15.19 -15.77
CA ALA A 9 -24.67 -14.29 -14.63
C ALA A 9 -23.83 -14.98 -13.52
N PRO A 10 -22.87 -14.27 -12.87
CA PRO A 10 -22.03 -14.87 -11.85
C PRO A 10 -22.92 -15.38 -10.72
N LYS A 11 -22.71 -16.64 -10.33
CA LYS A 11 -23.30 -17.17 -9.09
C LYS A 11 -22.76 -16.30 -7.96
N THR A 12 -23.66 -15.72 -7.19
CA THR A 12 -23.31 -14.91 -6.02
C THR A 12 -22.45 -15.76 -5.08
N LEU A 13 -21.22 -15.31 -4.81
CA LEU A 13 -20.45 -15.81 -3.66
C LEU A 13 -21.39 -15.81 -2.44
N PRO A 14 -21.30 -16.77 -1.50
CA PRO A 14 -22.17 -16.83 -0.33
C PRO A 14 -22.23 -15.53 0.48
N PHE A 15 -21.33 -14.56 0.19
CA PHE A 15 -21.23 -13.23 0.80
C PHE A 15 -21.67 -12.08 -0.11
N CYS A 16 -22.06 -12.31 -1.38
CA CYS A 16 -22.54 -11.27 -2.31
C CYS A 16 -24.00 -10.89 -2.09
N LYS A 17 -24.44 -10.71 -0.86
CA LYS A 17 -25.60 -9.85 -0.58
C LYS A 17 -25.09 -8.41 -0.58
N ARG A 18 -25.66 -7.54 -1.42
CA ARG A 18 -25.45 -6.09 -1.37
C ARG A 18 -25.51 -5.64 0.09
N TRP A 19 -24.33 -5.35 0.68
CA TRP A 19 -24.24 -4.76 1.99
C TRP A 19 -24.38 -3.25 1.80
N PRO A 20 -25.34 -2.58 2.43
CA PRO A 20 -25.38 -1.13 2.41
C PRO A 20 -24.15 -0.62 3.17
N TYR A 21 -23.36 0.20 2.51
CA TYR A 21 -22.09 0.76 3.00
C TYR A 21 -22.24 1.55 4.32
N GLU A 22 -23.45 2.02 4.62
CA GLU A 22 -23.75 2.83 5.80
C GLU A 22 -23.99 2.02 7.08
N GLU A 23 -24.40 0.75 7.02
CA GLU A 23 -24.75 -0.04 8.22
C GLU A 23 -23.54 -0.74 8.87
N ALA A 24 -22.42 -0.90 8.15
CA ALA A 24 -21.24 -1.61 8.67
C ALA A 24 -20.39 -0.76 9.64
N HIS A 25 -20.63 0.55 9.75
CA HIS A 25 -19.81 1.49 10.52
C HIS A 25 -20.60 2.31 11.54
N GLY A 26 -21.41 1.65 12.35
CA GLY A 26 -22.08 2.28 13.50
C GLY A 26 -21.08 2.82 14.54
N PRO A 27 -21.38 3.99 15.18
CA PRO A 27 -20.41 4.75 15.98
C PRO A 27 -20.02 4.14 17.33
N ARG A 28 -20.32 2.90 17.66
CA ARG A 28 -20.13 2.32 19.01
C ARG A 28 -19.07 1.19 19.15
N PHE A 29 -18.24 0.91 18.11
CA PHE A 29 -17.24 -0.18 18.19
C PHE A 29 -15.78 0.27 18.32
N TRP A 30 -15.49 1.53 18.67
CA TRP A 30 -14.16 2.15 18.66
C TRP A 30 -13.54 2.26 20.07
N MET A 31 -13.56 1.21 20.86
CA MET A 31 -13.05 1.31 22.24
C MET A 31 -11.99 0.27 22.62
N PHE A 32 -11.06 -0.04 21.72
CA PHE A 32 -9.79 -0.68 22.06
C PHE A 32 -8.71 -0.12 21.13
N HIS A 33 -7.45 -0.06 21.56
CA HIS A 33 -6.28 0.54 20.90
C HIS A 33 -5.99 -0.04 19.51
N LEU A 34 -6.95 -0.02 18.63
CA LEU A 34 -6.83 -0.22 17.20
C LEU A 34 -6.13 1.00 16.62
N MET A 35 -5.27 0.82 15.64
CA MET A 35 -4.69 1.93 14.88
C MET A 35 -5.79 2.89 14.47
N HIS A 36 -5.96 3.99 15.21
CA HIS A 36 -6.91 5.03 14.82
C HIS A 36 -6.35 5.69 13.56
N PRO A 37 -7.07 5.63 12.42
CA PRO A 37 -6.61 6.32 11.24
C PRO A 37 -6.48 7.82 11.54
N THR A 38 -5.31 8.37 11.27
CA THR A 38 -5.07 9.83 11.32
C THR A 38 -5.01 10.40 9.91
N ALA A 39 -5.55 9.66 8.93
CA ALA A 39 -5.53 10.05 7.53
C ALA A 39 -6.22 11.40 7.29
N HIS A 40 -7.29 11.70 8.02
CA HIS A 40 -7.98 13.00 7.99
C HIS A 40 -7.07 14.20 8.36
N ALA A 41 -5.99 13.96 9.10
CA ALA A 41 -5.01 14.97 9.51
C ALA A 41 -3.79 15.06 8.56
N PHE A 42 -3.84 14.48 7.35
CA PHE A 42 -2.70 14.41 6.42
C PHE A 42 -1.93 15.72 6.27
N LYS A 43 -2.60 16.87 6.20
CA LYS A 43 -1.92 18.18 6.02
C LYS A 43 -1.07 18.56 7.23
N ASP A 44 -1.52 18.24 8.42
CA ASP A 44 -0.80 18.53 9.66
C ASP A 44 0.33 17.54 9.86
N ASN A 45 0.07 16.24 9.62
CA ASN A 45 1.07 15.19 9.59
C ASN A 45 2.20 15.52 8.59
N ALA A 46 1.85 15.94 7.38
CA ALA A 46 2.80 16.32 6.35
C ALA A 46 3.63 17.57 6.75
N ARG A 47 3.02 18.55 7.43
CA ARG A 47 3.74 19.72 7.93
C ARG A 47 4.77 19.33 8.98
N SER A 48 4.42 18.46 9.90
CA SER A 48 5.33 17.91 10.92
C SER A 48 6.47 17.13 10.28
N ALA A 49 6.15 16.25 9.32
CA ALA A 49 7.13 15.46 8.57
C ALA A 49 8.14 16.32 7.79
N LEU A 50 7.69 17.42 7.18
CA LEU A 50 8.56 18.35 6.47
C LEU A 50 9.48 19.16 7.40
N ALA A 51 9.12 19.33 8.66
CA ALA A 51 9.93 20.00 9.67
C ALA A 51 10.91 19.06 10.38
N ASP A 52 10.74 17.75 10.25
CA ASP A 52 11.59 16.74 10.87
C ASP A 52 12.86 16.50 10.04
N ALA A 53 13.96 17.13 10.47
CA ALA A 53 15.25 17.05 9.78
C ALA A 53 15.82 15.62 9.71
N GLN A 54 15.47 14.76 10.66
CA GLN A 54 15.94 13.39 10.71
C GLN A 54 15.18 12.53 9.70
N LEU A 55 13.85 12.61 9.70
CA LEU A 55 13.03 11.97 8.67
C LEU A 55 13.47 12.41 7.26
N GLN A 56 13.77 13.70 7.07
CA GLN A 56 14.25 14.19 5.77
C GLN A 56 15.59 13.56 5.36
N ARG A 57 16.52 13.31 6.30
CA ARG A 57 17.76 12.57 6.01
C ARG A 57 17.51 11.12 5.62
N ALA A 58 16.65 10.41 6.35
CA ALA A 58 16.28 9.02 6.04
C ALA A 58 15.61 8.91 4.66
N LEU A 59 14.67 9.82 4.35
CA LEU A 59 13.95 9.82 3.08
C LEU A 59 14.85 10.21 1.88
N ALA A 60 15.90 10.98 2.07
CA ALA A 60 16.85 11.31 1.02
C ALA A 60 17.51 10.06 0.42
N GLY A 61 17.71 8.99 1.20
CA GLY A 61 18.19 7.70 0.74
C GLY A 61 17.28 6.97 -0.25
N LEU A 62 15.98 7.35 -0.33
CA LEU A 62 15.05 6.72 -1.27
C LEU A 62 15.34 7.02 -2.74
N THR A 63 15.90 8.20 -3.03
CA THR A 63 16.03 8.73 -4.39
C THR A 63 17.47 9.00 -4.82
N HIS A 64 18.42 9.03 -3.86
CA HIS A 64 19.81 9.35 -4.12
C HIS A 64 20.73 8.13 -3.90
N GLY A 65 21.84 8.09 -4.62
CA GLY A 65 22.83 7.02 -4.50
C GLY A 65 22.30 5.65 -4.94
N ASP A 66 22.68 4.60 -4.23
CA ASP A 66 22.21 3.22 -4.44
C ASP A 66 20.83 3.01 -3.80
N SER A 67 19.83 3.62 -4.37
CA SER A 67 18.44 3.67 -3.90
C SER A 67 17.59 2.57 -4.53
N LEU A 68 16.41 2.32 -3.94
CA LEU A 68 15.41 1.42 -4.53
C LEU A 68 15.01 1.85 -5.96
N VAL A 69 15.10 3.14 -6.28
CA VAL A 69 14.83 3.69 -7.62
C VAL A 69 15.92 3.29 -8.61
N THR A 70 17.20 3.47 -8.26
CA THR A 70 18.33 3.15 -9.13
C THR A 70 18.52 1.65 -9.30
N ARG A 71 18.38 0.87 -8.23
CA ARG A 71 18.40 -0.61 -8.27
C ARG A 71 17.30 -1.16 -9.18
N ARG A 72 16.06 -0.63 -9.06
CA ARG A 72 14.96 -1.01 -9.96
C ARG A 72 15.29 -0.71 -11.43
N ALA A 73 15.84 0.46 -11.71
CA ALA A 73 16.21 0.83 -13.08
C ALA A 73 17.27 -0.12 -13.66
N ALA A 74 18.27 -0.47 -12.86
CA ALA A 74 19.29 -1.45 -13.24
C ALA A 74 18.72 -2.86 -13.45
N ALA A 75 17.86 -3.35 -12.55
CA ALA A 75 17.25 -4.67 -12.67
C ALA A 75 16.30 -4.76 -13.88
N ARG A 76 15.59 -3.66 -14.20
CA ARG A 76 14.76 -3.57 -15.40
C ARG A 76 15.58 -3.63 -16.68
N SER A 77 16.72 -2.93 -16.75
CA SER A 77 17.56 -2.92 -17.96
C SER A 77 18.17 -4.28 -18.28
N ARG A 78 18.29 -5.18 -17.29
CA ARG A 78 18.76 -6.56 -17.49
C ARG A 78 17.64 -7.54 -17.92
N LEU A 79 16.41 -7.07 -18.11
CA LEU A 79 15.26 -7.89 -18.53
C LEU A 79 14.56 -7.22 -19.70
N PRO A 80 14.99 -7.49 -20.95
CA PRO A 80 14.43 -6.85 -22.14
C PRO A 80 12.89 -6.96 -22.26
N GLU A 81 12.33 -8.12 -21.89
CA GLU A 81 10.90 -8.42 -21.92
C GLU A 81 10.11 -7.82 -20.72
N PHE A 82 10.70 -6.94 -19.91
CA PHE A 82 10.04 -6.42 -18.71
C PHE A 82 8.71 -5.72 -18.98
N GLU A 83 8.61 -4.97 -20.09
CA GLU A 83 7.36 -4.27 -20.43
C GLU A 83 6.27 -5.25 -20.90
N ASP A 84 6.62 -6.31 -21.62
CA ASP A 84 5.70 -7.37 -22.04
C ASP A 84 5.19 -8.15 -20.81
N LEU A 85 6.09 -8.47 -19.87
CA LEU A 85 5.70 -9.10 -18.59
C LEU A 85 4.74 -8.22 -17.79
N ARG A 86 4.88 -6.89 -17.84
CA ARG A 86 3.92 -5.97 -17.19
C ARG A 86 2.52 -6.07 -17.81
N ASP A 87 2.42 -6.23 -19.13
CA ASP A 87 1.15 -6.46 -19.81
C ASP A 87 0.55 -7.80 -19.40
N ILE A 88 1.35 -8.87 -19.43
CA ILE A 88 0.95 -10.21 -18.98
C ILE A 88 0.51 -10.17 -17.52
N GLY A 89 1.28 -9.54 -16.61
CA GLY A 89 0.92 -9.42 -15.20
C GLY A 89 -0.37 -8.64 -14.96
N ARG A 90 -0.63 -7.58 -15.75
CA ARG A 90 -1.93 -6.89 -15.76
C ARG A 90 -3.06 -7.84 -16.18
N ASP A 91 -2.85 -8.58 -17.24
CA ASP A 91 -3.87 -9.42 -17.85
C ASP A 91 -4.19 -10.64 -16.96
N ILE A 92 -3.18 -11.27 -16.35
CA ILE A 92 -3.36 -12.29 -15.30
C ILE A 92 -4.28 -11.75 -14.19
N LYS A 93 -3.96 -10.57 -13.64
CA LYS A 93 -4.74 -9.98 -12.55
C LYS A 93 -6.15 -9.56 -12.99
N ASN A 94 -6.31 -9.02 -14.20
CA ASN A 94 -7.63 -8.68 -14.75
C ASN A 94 -8.50 -9.91 -14.94
N HIS A 95 -7.94 -10.97 -15.54
CA HIS A 95 -8.63 -12.24 -15.74
C HIS A 95 -9.07 -12.85 -14.42
N THR A 96 -8.15 -12.90 -13.44
CA THR A 96 -8.45 -13.44 -12.10
C THR A 96 -9.56 -12.66 -11.41
N LEU A 97 -9.50 -11.31 -11.43
CA LEU A 97 -10.54 -10.46 -10.83
C LEU A 97 -11.88 -10.57 -11.56
N ALA A 98 -11.90 -10.93 -12.85
CA ALA A 98 -13.13 -11.17 -13.59
C ALA A 98 -13.82 -12.50 -13.21
N HIS A 99 -13.05 -13.45 -12.67
CA HIS A 99 -13.48 -14.81 -12.32
C HIS A 99 -13.04 -15.14 -10.90
N LEU A 100 -13.14 -14.16 -9.98
CA LEU A 100 -12.57 -14.26 -8.65
C LEU A 100 -13.22 -15.38 -7.83
N ASP A 101 -14.52 -15.55 -7.96
CA ASP A 101 -15.30 -16.62 -7.33
C ASP A 101 -14.79 -18.01 -7.75
N LEU A 102 -14.64 -18.23 -9.06
CA LEU A 102 -14.14 -19.50 -9.63
C LEU A 102 -12.76 -19.84 -9.07
N TYR A 103 -11.83 -18.88 -9.06
CA TYR A 103 -10.46 -19.14 -8.60
C TYR A 103 -10.36 -19.31 -7.09
N LEU A 104 -11.17 -18.61 -6.32
CA LEU A 104 -11.23 -18.79 -4.86
C LEU A 104 -11.83 -20.16 -4.48
N GLU A 105 -12.90 -20.60 -5.14
CA GLU A 105 -13.49 -21.92 -4.93
C GLU A 105 -12.51 -23.05 -5.30
N ALA A 106 -11.82 -22.91 -6.45
CA ALA A 106 -10.83 -23.87 -6.89
C ALA A 106 -9.65 -23.95 -5.92
N TRP A 107 -9.15 -22.81 -5.47
CA TRP A 107 -8.08 -22.73 -4.47
C TRP A 107 -8.49 -23.38 -3.14
N GLU A 108 -9.66 -23.02 -2.61
CA GLU A 108 -10.16 -23.58 -1.34
C GLU A 108 -10.29 -25.09 -1.40
N THR A 109 -10.85 -25.61 -2.51
CA THR A 109 -11.02 -27.05 -2.71
C THR A 109 -9.67 -27.80 -2.66
N LYS A 110 -8.65 -27.23 -3.32
CA LYS A 110 -7.30 -27.82 -3.34
C LYS A 110 -6.59 -27.68 -1.99
N ALA A 111 -6.70 -26.53 -1.34
CA ALA A 111 -6.11 -26.28 -0.04
C ALA A 111 -6.67 -27.25 1.03
N LYS A 112 -7.99 -27.42 1.07
CA LYS A 112 -8.66 -28.37 1.96
C LYS A 112 -8.28 -29.84 1.67
N ALA A 113 -8.17 -30.19 0.39
CA ALA A 113 -7.72 -31.53 0.00
C ALA A 113 -6.28 -31.84 0.44
N ALA A 114 -5.43 -30.80 0.56
CA ALA A 114 -4.07 -30.90 1.07
C ALA A 114 -3.98 -30.85 2.62
N GLY A 115 -5.11 -30.70 3.32
CA GLY A 115 -5.18 -30.67 4.78
C GLY A 115 -5.17 -29.27 5.40
N ALA A 116 -5.24 -28.21 4.62
CA ALA A 116 -5.37 -26.84 5.15
C ALA A 116 -6.78 -26.59 5.70
N ILE A 117 -6.88 -25.82 6.77
CA ILE A 117 -8.14 -25.35 7.36
C ILE A 117 -8.39 -23.94 6.87
N VAL A 118 -9.40 -23.75 6.01
CA VAL A 118 -9.71 -22.47 5.39
C VAL A 118 -10.81 -21.75 6.14
N HIS A 119 -10.57 -20.46 6.45
CA HIS A 119 -11.49 -19.57 7.14
C HIS A 119 -11.78 -18.35 6.27
N TRP A 120 -13.04 -17.99 6.15
CA TRP A 120 -13.48 -16.78 5.47
C TRP A 120 -13.79 -15.68 6.48
N ALA A 121 -13.15 -14.53 6.31
CA ALA A 121 -13.34 -13.36 7.16
C ALA A 121 -13.93 -12.21 6.33
N PRO A 122 -15.23 -11.95 6.40
CA PRO A 122 -15.86 -10.83 5.71
C PRO A 122 -15.31 -9.47 6.16
N THR A 123 -14.98 -9.34 7.45
CA THR A 123 -14.52 -8.09 8.06
C THR A 123 -13.21 -8.26 8.84
N ALA A 124 -12.56 -7.13 9.15
CA ALA A 124 -11.40 -7.11 10.04
C ALA A 124 -11.71 -7.69 11.43
N ALA A 125 -12.92 -7.50 11.95
CA ALA A 125 -13.35 -8.06 13.23
C ALA A 125 -13.47 -9.59 13.19
N ASP A 126 -13.99 -10.13 12.08
CA ASP A 126 -14.05 -11.59 11.90
C ASP A 126 -12.66 -12.19 11.81
N ALA A 127 -11.73 -11.58 11.07
CA ALA A 127 -10.36 -12.05 10.97
C ALA A 127 -9.68 -12.11 12.35
N ARG A 128 -9.81 -11.04 13.16
CA ARG A 128 -9.27 -11.02 14.53
C ARG A 128 -9.86 -12.11 15.40
N ARG A 129 -11.19 -12.26 15.38
CA ARG A 129 -11.89 -13.30 16.16
C ARG A 129 -11.41 -14.69 15.77
N ILE A 130 -11.39 -15.00 14.47
CA ILE A 130 -10.97 -16.32 13.97
C ILE A 130 -9.52 -16.63 14.41
N ILE A 131 -8.60 -15.69 14.22
CA ILE A 131 -7.20 -15.90 14.60
C ILE A 131 -7.05 -16.06 16.12
N LEU A 132 -7.74 -15.24 16.91
CA LEU A 132 -7.74 -15.37 18.36
C LEU A 132 -8.30 -16.73 18.83
N ASP A 133 -9.39 -17.21 18.22
CA ASP A 133 -9.98 -18.49 18.54
C ASP A 133 -9.02 -19.67 18.23
N ILE A 134 -8.29 -19.58 17.10
CA ILE A 134 -7.24 -20.56 16.76
C ILE A 134 -6.13 -20.51 17.82
N CYS A 135 -5.61 -19.34 18.16
CA CYS A 135 -4.56 -19.20 19.18
C CYS A 135 -5.01 -19.77 20.54
N LYS A 136 -6.25 -19.48 20.96
CA LYS A 136 -6.81 -20.02 22.20
C LYS A 136 -7.00 -21.53 22.19
N SER A 137 -7.32 -22.12 21.04
CA SER A 137 -7.55 -23.57 20.93
C SER A 137 -6.29 -24.39 21.21
N VAL A 138 -5.12 -23.77 21.17
CA VAL A 138 -3.81 -24.38 21.44
C VAL A 138 -3.09 -23.76 22.65
N ASP A 139 -3.82 -23.00 23.46
CA ASP A 139 -3.30 -22.30 24.65
C ASP A 139 -2.05 -21.42 24.37
N ALA A 140 -2.01 -20.81 23.18
CA ALA A 140 -0.87 -20.05 22.73
C ALA A 140 -0.52 -18.89 23.68
N LYS A 141 0.76 -18.79 24.03
CA LYS A 141 1.33 -17.70 24.84
C LYS A 141 2.24 -16.80 24.00
N LEU A 142 3.01 -17.39 23.08
CA LEU A 142 3.93 -16.71 22.21
C LEU A 142 3.51 -16.90 20.75
N VAL A 143 3.27 -15.78 20.09
CA VAL A 143 2.91 -15.73 18.66
C VAL A 143 4.00 -14.98 17.91
N THR A 144 4.66 -15.64 16.96
CA THR A 144 5.55 -14.98 16.01
C THR A 144 4.79 -14.54 14.79
N LYS A 145 5.11 -13.36 14.26
CA LYS A 145 4.46 -12.81 13.08
C LYS A 145 5.49 -12.33 12.06
N GLY A 146 5.30 -12.69 10.80
CA GLY A 146 6.20 -12.33 9.71
C GLY A 146 5.49 -11.69 8.53
N LYS A 147 5.97 -10.51 8.13
CA LYS A 147 5.65 -9.79 6.88
C LYS A 147 4.17 -9.76 6.49
N SER A 148 3.32 -9.12 7.29
CA SER A 148 1.90 -9.05 6.99
C SER A 148 1.30 -7.66 7.15
N MET A 149 1.29 -6.88 6.06
CA MET A 149 0.51 -5.62 6.01
C MET A 149 -0.99 -5.84 6.26
N LEU A 150 -1.50 -7.04 6.00
CA LEU A 150 -2.90 -7.37 6.21
C LEU A 150 -3.22 -7.55 7.70
N SER A 151 -2.28 -8.08 8.48
CA SER A 151 -2.41 -8.14 9.94
C SER A 151 -2.39 -6.75 10.57
N GLU A 152 -1.62 -5.81 10.01
CA GLU A 152 -1.65 -4.41 10.40
C GLU A 152 -3.00 -3.76 10.05
N GLU A 153 -3.55 -4.05 8.84
CA GLU A 153 -4.86 -3.56 8.41
C GLU A 153 -5.96 -3.94 9.40
N VAL A 154 -5.93 -5.16 9.91
CA VAL A 154 -6.93 -5.63 10.86
C VAL A 154 -6.59 -5.29 12.33
N GLY A 155 -5.43 -4.72 12.62
CA GLY A 155 -5.00 -4.38 13.98
C GLY A 155 -4.79 -5.62 14.84
N LEU A 156 -4.14 -6.66 14.31
CA LEU A 156 -4.06 -7.98 14.91
C LEU A 156 -3.22 -8.00 16.19
N ASN A 157 -2.05 -7.34 16.21
CA ASN A 157 -1.12 -7.37 17.34
C ASN A 157 -1.81 -6.89 18.63
N ALA A 158 -2.39 -5.70 18.60
CA ALA A 158 -3.08 -5.15 19.76
C ALA A 158 -4.25 -6.04 20.25
N HIS A 159 -4.90 -6.76 19.33
CA HIS A 159 -6.01 -7.65 19.68
C HIS A 159 -5.52 -8.92 20.40
N LEU A 160 -4.43 -9.51 19.97
CA LEU A 160 -3.82 -10.70 20.61
C LEU A 160 -3.15 -10.33 21.93
N GLU A 161 -2.44 -9.19 21.99
CA GLU A 161 -1.81 -8.66 23.22
C GLU A 161 -2.87 -8.36 24.30
N ALA A 162 -4.02 -7.78 23.91
CA ALA A 162 -5.15 -7.56 24.81
C ALA A 162 -5.74 -8.87 25.36
N ALA A 163 -5.56 -9.98 24.67
CA ALA A 163 -5.94 -11.31 25.14
C ALA A 163 -4.85 -12.01 25.98
N GLY A 164 -3.73 -11.34 26.28
CA GLY A 164 -2.64 -11.82 27.12
C GLY A 164 -1.55 -12.63 26.40
N MET A 165 -1.49 -12.56 25.07
CA MET A 165 -0.45 -13.22 24.29
C MET A 165 0.74 -12.27 24.06
N GLU A 166 1.95 -12.82 24.06
CA GLU A 166 3.13 -12.09 23.56
C GLU A 166 3.15 -12.22 22.03
N VAL A 167 3.15 -11.08 21.32
CA VAL A 167 3.25 -11.04 19.84
C VAL A 167 4.59 -10.46 19.45
N VAL A 168 5.36 -11.18 18.64
CA VAL A 168 6.70 -10.78 18.22
C VAL A 168 6.80 -10.70 16.70
N GLU A 169 7.09 -9.51 16.18
CA GLU A 169 7.41 -9.30 14.77
C GLU A 169 8.79 -9.90 14.45
N THR A 170 8.88 -10.65 13.37
CA THR A 170 10.10 -11.38 13.00
C THR A 170 10.85 -10.78 11.82
N ASP A 171 10.25 -9.87 11.07
CA ASP A 171 10.96 -9.04 10.09
C ASP A 171 11.68 -7.90 10.81
N LEU A 172 12.94 -7.65 10.49
CA LEU A 172 13.73 -6.63 11.18
C LEU A 172 13.06 -5.25 11.15
N GLY A 173 12.52 -4.84 9.99
CA GLY A 173 11.83 -3.56 9.86
C GLY A 173 10.54 -3.48 10.67
N GLU A 174 9.76 -4.56 10.70
CA GLU A 174 8.53 -4.67 11.52
C GLU A 174 8.88 -4.76 13.00
N TYR A 175 9.92 -5.50 13.38
CA TYR A 175 10.44 -5.56 14.76
C TYR A 175 10.85 -4.16 15.26
N LEU A 176 11.57 -3.39 14.45
CA LEU A 176 11.98 -2.03 14.80
C LEU A 176 10.79 -1.11 15.05
N VAL A 177 9.76 -1.13 14.21
CA VAL A 177 8.56 -0.30 14.44
C VAL A 177 7.75 -0.81 15.63
N GLN A 178 7.71 -2.13 15.87
CA GLN A 178 7.05 -2.71 17.05
C GLN A 178 7.69 -2.23 18.36
N ILE A 179 9.01 -2.32 18.51
CA ILE A 179 9.71 -1.88 19.73
C ILE A 179 9.62 -0.37 19.96
N ARG A 180 9.39 0.42 18.93
CA ARG A 180 9.12 1.86 18.98
C ARG A 180 7.64 2.18 19.18
N LYS A 181 6.75 1.19 19.10
CA LYS A 181 5.28 1.35 19.12
C LYS A 181 4.78 2.27 18.00
N GLU A 182 5.41 2.18 16.85
CA GLU A 182 5.08 2.91 15.63
C GLU A 182 4.35 1.99 14.64
N THR A 183 3.82 2.59 13.57
CA THR A 183 3.23 1.85 12.46
C THR A 183 4.23 1.72 11.31
N PRO A 184 4.11 0.71 10.43
CA PRO A 184 4.94 0.63 9.25
C PRO A 184 4.82 1.89 8.37
N SER A 185 5.96 2.49 8.00
CA SER A 185 5.97 3.68 7.13
C SER A 185 6.08 3.35 5.64
N HIS A 186 6.36 2.09 5.29
CA HIS A 186 6.48 1.61 3.92
C HIS A 186 6.04 0.15 3.80
N ILE A 187 5.47 -0.26 2.65
CA ILE A 187 4.93 -1.62 2.44
C ILE A 187 6.01 -2.71 2.49
N ILE A 188 7.22 -2.44 1.98
CA ILE A 188 8.30 -3.44 1.89
C ILE A 188 9.52 -3.12 2.76
N ALA A 189 9.61 -1.92 3.30
CA ALA A 189 10.68 -1.47 4.18
C ALA A 189 10.06 -0.69 5.35
N PRO A 190 9.40 -1.36 6.30
CA PRO A 190 8.56 -0.72 7.33
C PRO A 190 9.28 0.39 8.12
N ALA A 191 10.57 0.22 8.41
CA ALA A 191 11.40 1.13 9.17
C ALA A 191 12.25 2.10 8.32
N ILE A 192 11.87 2.36 7.05
CA ILE A 192 12.64 3.20 6.11
C ILE A 192 12.83 4.66 6.57
N HIS A 193 12.05 5.09 7.54
CA HIS A 193 12.11 6.40 8.17
C HIS A 193 13.18 6.50 9.28
N LEU A 194 13.81 5.39 9.64
CA LEU A 194 14.85 5.33 10.69
C LEU A 194 16.25 5.40 10.07
N THR A 195 17.17 6.01 10.80
CA THR A 195 18.60 5.94 10.53
C THR A 195 19.25 4.82 11.34
N GLN A 196 20.42 4.39 10.93
CA GLN A 196 21.18 3.34 11.63
C GLN A 196 21.50 3.75 13.09
N GLU A 197 21.83 5.02 13.32
CA GLU A 197 22.14 5.55 14.65
C GLU A 197 20.93 5.51 15.60
N GLU A 198 19.72 5.61 15.04
CA GLU A 198 18.50 5.47 15.86
C GLU A 198 18.26 4.02 16.25
N VAL A 199 18.47 3.09 15.31
CA VAL A 199 18.35 1.66 15.57
C VAL A 199 19.36 1.25 16.65
N GLU A 200 20.61 1.74 16.57
CA GLU A 200 21.63 1.50 17.60
C GLU A 200 21.14 1.98 18.99
N LYS A 201 20.63 3.22 19.09
CA LYS A 201 20.10 3.77 20.34
C LYS A 201 18.97 2.93 20.91
N ASP A 202 18.04 2.50 20.05
CA ASP A 202 16.91 1.68 20.48
C ASP A 202 17.36 0.31 20.98
N PHE A 203 18.28 -0.35 20.30
CA PHE A 203 18.83 -1.63 20.73
C PHE A 203 19.59 -1.52 22.04
N ARG A 204 20.42 -0.50 22.22
CA ARG A 204 21.10 -0.25 23.51
C ARG A 204 20.12 0.00 24.66
N ARG A 205 19.02 0.67 24.39
CA ARG A 205 17.97 0.98 25.37
C ARG A 205 17.13 -0.25 25.74
N LEU A 206 16.83 -1.11 24.79
CA LEU A 206 15.83 -2.18 24.95
C LEU A 206 16.45 -3.54 25.25
N HIS A 207 17.59 -3.86 24.65
CA HIS A 207 18.26 -5.14 24.84
C HIS A 207 19.23 -5.08 26.05
N THR A 208 18.70 -4.74 27.21
CA THR A 208 19.49 -4.46 28.44
C THR A 208 20.20 -5.67 29.02
N HIS A 209 19.81 -6.89 28.61
CA HIS A 209 20.44 -8.16 29.04
C HIS A 209 21.74 -8.48 28.26
N LEU A 210 22.03 -7.76 27.18
CA LEU A 210 23.27 -7.90 26.42
C LEU A 210 24.39 -6.99 26.99
N PRO A 211 25.69 -7.33 26.75
CA PRO A 211 26.82 -6.52 27.21
C PRO A 211 26.72 -5.06 26.79
N LYS A 212 27.01 -4.13 27.69
CA LYS A 212 26.88 -2.68 27.42
C LYS A 212 27.94 -2.16 26.44
N ASP A 213 29.10 -2.81 26.39
CA ASP A 213 30.25 -2.49 25.57
C ASP A 213 30.24 -3.12 24.19
N ARG A 214 29.15 -3.80 23.82
CA ARG A 214 28.99 -4.42 22.51
C ARG A 214 29.08 -3.41 21.37
N VAL A 215 29.70 -3.81 20.28
CA VAL A 215 29.85 -2.98 19.07
C VAL A 215 28.56 -3.03 18.26
N LEU A 216 28.03 -1.86 17.85
CA LEU A 216 26.83 -1.71 17.02
C LEU A 216 27.03 -0.58 15.99
N VAL A 217 28.23 -0.47 15.43
CA VAL A 217 28.60 0.60 14.50
C VAL A 217 28.18 0.25 13.06
N GLU A 218 28.32 -1.02 12.71
CA GLU A 218 28.01 -1.49 11.36
C GLU A 218 26.63 -2.14 11.27
N ALA A 219 26.00 -2.04 10.10
CA ALA A 219 24.64 -2.57 9.89
C ALA A 219 24.53 -4.08 10.17
N HIS A 220 25.57 -4.87 9.87
CA HIS A 220 25.56 -6.30 10.13
C HIS A 220 25.56 -6.65 11.62
N GLU A 221 26.16 -5.82 12.47
CA GLU A 221 26.18 -6.01 13.93
C GLU A 221 24.78 -5.82 14.55
N LEU A 222 24.01 -4.85 14.02
CA LEU A 222 22.60 -4.65 14.38
C LEU A 222 21.75 -5.85 13.92
N VAL A 223 21.97 -6.36 12.72
CA VAL A 223 21.27 -7.55 12.22
C VAL A 223 21.60 -8.77 13.09
N ASP A 224 22.86 -8.98 13.46
CA ASP A 224 23.26 -10.11 14.29
C ASP A 224 22.68 -10.02 15.71
N GLU A 225 22.60 -8.82 16.31
CA GLU A 225 21.93 -8.63 17.58
C GLU A 225 20.43 -8.96 17.48
N ALA A 226 19.74 -8.46 16.47
CA ALA A 226 18.33 -8.80 16.25
C ALA A 226 18.12 -10.31 16.06
N ARG A 227 19.00 -11.00 15.34
CA ARG A 227 18.98 -12.46 15.16
C ARG A 227 19.13 -13.20 16.48
N GLN A 228 20.03 -12.74 17.36
CA GLN A 228 20.20 -13.33 18.69
C GLN A 228 18.93 -13.19 19.54
N ILE A 229 18.31 -12.02 19.54
CA ILE A 229 17.08 -11.75 20.28
C ILE A 229 15.91 -12.58 19.76
N LEU A 230 15.75 -12.63 18.44
CA LEU A 230 14.60 -13.30 17.81
C LEU A 230 14.74 -14.83 17.78
N ARG A 231 15.96 -15.37 17.92
CA ARG A 231 16.19 -16.82 17.79
C ARG A 231 15.34 -17.65 18.77
N SER A 232 15.31 -17.30 20.03
CA SER A 232 14.49 -18.00 21.05
C SER A 232 13.00 -17.87 20.73
N LYS A 233 12.58 -16.68 20.26
CA LYS A 233 11.19 -16.42 19.90
C LYS A 233 10.69 -17.33 18.77
N PHE A 234 11.53 -17.60 17.77
CA PHE A 234 11.18 -18.56 16.72
C PHE A 234 11.05 -20.00 17.24
N VAL A 235 11.96 -20.42 18.12
CA VAL A 235 12.00 -21.79 18.64
C VAL A 235 10.85 -22.06 19.63
N ASP A 236 10.51 -21.04 20.45
CA ASP A 236 9.53 -21.16 21.52
C ASP A 236 8.10 -20.78 21.06
N ALA A 237 7.91 -20.38 19.80
CA ALA A 237 6.61 -19.95 19.29
C ALA A 237 5.57 -21.06 19.27
N ASP A 238 4.40 -20.81 19.86
CA ASP A 238 3.25 -21.71 19.80
C ASP A 238 2.55 -21.60 18.44
N VAL A 239 2.42 -20.35 17.93
CA VAL A 239 1.74 -20.03 16.68
C VAL A 239 2.63 -19.13 15.84
N GLY A 240 2.77 -19.46 14.56
CA GLY A 240 3.40 -18.62 13.55
C GLY A 240 2.35 -18.01 12.61
N ILE A 241 2.35 -16.67 12.45
CA ILE A 241 1.42 -15.98 11.55
C ILE A 241 2.21 -15.34 10.41
N THR A 242 1.83 -15.61 9.17
CA THR A 242 2.45 -14.99 7.99
C THR A 242 1.41 -14.32 7.10
N GLY A 243 1.83 -13.27 6.38
CA GLY A 243 1.07 -12.80 5.24
C GLY A 243 1.29 -13.70 4.02
N ALA A 244 0.31 -13.76 3.11
CA ALA A 244 0.51 -14.38 1.81
C ALA A 244 0.59 -13.32 0.71
N ASN A 245 1.61 -13.45 -0.17
CA ASN A 245 1.71 -12.63 -1.37
C ASN A 245 0.73 -13.08 -2.44
N PHE A 246 0.55 -14.41 -2.59
CA PHE A 246 -0.36 -15.03 -3.55
C PHE A 246 -1.02 -16.28 -2.99
N LEU A 247 -2.19 -16.61 -3.52
CA LEU A 247 -2.87 -17.89 -3.37
C LEU A 247 -2.97 -18.52 -4.76
N ILE A 248 -2.55 -19.79 -4.95
CA ILE A 248 -2.47 -20.42 -6.27
C ILE A 248 -3.63 -21.40 -6.43
N ALA A 249 -4.58 -21.09 -7.31
CA ALA A 249 -5.78 -21.92 -7.51
C ALA A 249 -5.45 -23.33 -8.03
N GLU A 250 -4.40 -23.44 -8.85
CA GLU A 250 -3.94 -24.72 -9.41
C GLU A 250 -3.51 -25.73 -8.33
N THR A 251 -2.90 -25.29 -7.23
CA THR A 251 -2.30 -26.14 -6.22
C THR A 251 -2.96 -26.08 -4.83
N GLY A 252 -3.74 -25.03 -4.55
CA GLY A 252 -4.26 -24.72 -3.22
C GLY A 252 -3.21 -24.11 -2.28
N SER A 253 -2.03 -23.73 -2.80
CA SER A 253 -0.93 -23.21 -1.99
C SER A 253 -1.11 -21.73 -1.67
N SER A 254 -0.55 -21.30 -0.53
CA SER A 254 -0.18 -19.89 -0.29
C SER A 254 1.30 -19.68 -0.59
N VAL A 255 1.65 -18.45 -0.99
CA VAL A 255 3.04 -18.08 -1.30
C VAL A 255 3.46 -16.90 -0.46
N ILE A 256 4.59 -17.02 0.23
CA ILE A 256 5.28 -15.92 0.88
C ILE A 256 6.60 -15.61 0.16
N VAL A 257 6.93 -14.31 0.05
CA VAL A 257 8.15 -13.84 -0.59
C VAL A 257 8.94 -13.00 0.40
N THR A 258 10.13 -13.46 0.75
CA THR A 258 11.00 -12.81 1.75
C THR A 258 12.45 -12.76 1.27
N ASN A 259 13.30 -12.01 1.96
CA ASN A 259 14.75 -11.97 1.73
C ASN A 259 15.55 -12.52 2.92
N GLU A 260 14.95 -12.60 4.10
CA GLU A 260 15.63 -12.82 5.37
C GLU A 260 15.40 -14.22 5.97
N GLY A 261 14.57 -15.05 5.36
CA GLY A 261 14.22 -16.38 5.88
C GLY A 261 13.34 -16.38 7.14
N ASN A 262 12.99 -15.20 7.66
CA ASN A 262 12.13 -15.06 8.84
C ASN A 262 10.72 -15.62 8.61
N GLY A 263 10.18 -15.44 7.40
CA GLY A 263 8.92 -16.05 7.01
C GLY A 263 8.94 -17.57 7.04
N ASP A 264 10.06 -18.18 6.61
CA ASP A 264 10.23 -19.63 6.63
C ASP A 264 10.32 -20.17 8.06
N LEU A 265 11.09 -19.51 8.94
CA LEU A 265 11.17 -19.89 10.36
C LEU A 265 9.81 -19.72 11.05
N THR A 266 9.09 -18.63 10.78
CA THR A 266 7.76 -18.39 11.37
C THR A 266 6.76 -19.46 10.99
N GLN A 267 6.78 -19.96 9.74
CA GLN A 267 5.80 -20.94 9.27
C GLN A 267 6.17 -22.40 9.56
N SER A 268 7.46 -22.72 9.75
CA SER A 268 7.92 -24.11 9.88
C SER A 268 8.21 -24.54 11.31
N LEU A 269 8.58 -23.64 12.21
CA LEU A 269 8.97 -23.98 13.58
C LEU A 269 7.77 -24.06 14.55
N ALA A 270 6.76 -23.22 14.37
CA ALA A 270 5.58 -23.22 15.21
C ALA A 270 4.68 -24.45 14.92
N LYS A 271 4.01 -24.98 15.96
CA LYS A 271 3.05 -26.09 15.80
C LYS A 271 1.85 -25.73 14.96
N VAL A 272 1.42 -24.48 15.00
CA VAL A 272 0.31 -23.94 14.22
C VAL A 272 0.80 -22.83 13.33
N HIS A 273 0.59 -22.93 12.03
CA HIS A 273 0.83 -21.86 11.08
C HIS A 273 -0.50 -21.27 10.60
N ILE A 274 -0.63 -19.95 10.67
CA ILE A 274 -1.76 -19.19 10.16
C ILE A 274 -1.27 -18.27 9.04
N ALA A 275 -1.69 -18.53 7.80
CA ALA A 275 -1.48 -17.62 6.69
C ALA A 275 -2.69 -16.67 6.56
N ILE A 276 -2.45 -15.35 6.50
CA ILE A 276 -3.50 -14.37 6.25
C ILE A 276 -3.37 -13.79 4.83
N ALA A 277 -4.45 -13.88 4.05
CA ALA A 277 -4.51 -13.39 2.68
C ALA A 277 -5.79 -12.62 2.41
N SER A 278 -5.77 -11.63 1.52
CA SER A 278 -6.99 -11.01 1.01
C SER A 278 -7.45 -11.65 -0.29
N ILE A 279 -8.75 -11.56 -0.57
CA ILE A 279 -9.40 -12.25 -1.71
C ILE A 279 -8.72 -11.99 -3.05
N GLU A 280 -8.19 -10.79 -3.29
CA GLU A 280 -7.53 -10.41 -4.53
C GLU A 280 -6.14 -11.03 -4.72
N LYS A 281 -5.64 -11.80 -3.72
CA LYS A 281 -4.33 -12.46 -3.78
C LYS A 281 -4.34 -13.75 -4.60
N VAL A 282 -5.50 -14.31 -4.90
CA VAL A 282 -5.58 -15.51 -5.73
C VAL A 282 -5.07 -15.23 -7.15
N ILE A 283 -4.40 -16.23 -7.71
CA ILE A 283 -3.93 -16.30 -9.10
C ILE A 283 -4.18 -17.70 -9.66
N PRO A 284 -4.31 -17.86 -10.98
CA PRO A 284 -4.69 -19.15 -11.57
C PRO A 284 -3.64 -20.25 -11.39
N THR A 285 -2.39 -20.03 -11.84
CA THR A 285 -1.41 -21.08 -12.04
C THR A 285 -0.02 -20.76 -11.47
N LEU A 286 0.85 -21.78 -11.37
CA LEU A 286 2.28 -21.63 -11.06
C LEU A 286 3.03 -20.83 -12.15
N SER A 287 2.61 -20.95 -13.41
CA SER A 287 3.18 -20.15 -14.51
C SER A 287 2.89 -18.66 -14.32
N ASP A 288 1.66 -18.30 -13.92
CA ASP A 288 1.28 -16.93 -13.59
C ASP A 288 2.08 -16.41 -12.40
N LEU A 289 2.32 -17.26 -11.39
CA LEU A 289 3.19 -16.93 -10.26
C LEU A 289 4.59 -16.55 -10.73
N SER A 290 5.19 -17.34 -11.63
CA SER A 290 6.54 -17.05 -12.16
C SER A 290 6.63 -15.65 -12.78
N THR A 291 5.63 -15.27 -13.59
CA THR A 291 5.55 -13.93 -14.16
C THR A 291 5.49 -12.84 -13.10
N LEU A 292 4.60 -13.02 -12.12
CA LEU A 292 4.40 -12.02 -11.06
C LEU A 292 5.61 -11.89 -10.11
N LEU A 293 6.34 -12.99 -9.83
CA LEU A 293 7.55 -12.97 -9.03
C LEU A 293 8.69 -12.21 -9.72
N ARG A 294 8.87 -12.40 -11.02
CA ARG A 294 9.86 -11.65 -11.83
C ARG A 294 9.58 -10.15 -11.83
N LEU A 295 8.31 -9.75 -11.83
CA LEU A 295 7.87 -8.36 -11.71
C LEU A 295 8.01 -7.82 -10.29
N LEU A 296 7.65 -8.63 -9.28
CA LEU A 296 7.63 -8.22 -7.87
C LEU A 296 9.03 -7.84 -7.38
N ALA A 297 9.99 -8.75 -7.46
CA ALA A 297 11.35 -8.53 -6.95
C ALA A 297 12.03 -7.32 -7.61
N ARG A 298 11.96 -7.24 -8.96
CA ARG A 298 12.54 -6.11 -9.70
C ARG A 298 11.89 -4.76 -9.35
N SER A 299 10.59 -4.77 -9.11
CA SER A 299 9.85 -3.53 -8.80
C SER A 299 10.00 -3.10 -7.35
N ALA A 300 10.16 -4.05 -6.43
CA ALA A 300 10.24 -3.81 -4.99
C ALA A 300 11.62 -3.32 -4.56
N THR A 301 12.63 -4.15 -4.76
CA THR A 301 13.99 -3.97 -4.24
C THR A 301 15.05 -3.83 -5.33
N GLY A 302 14.68 -4.05 -6.60
CA GLY A 302 15.63 -4.07 -7.72
C GLY A 302 16.44 -5.37 -7.80
N GLN A 303 15.98 -6.43 -7.14
CA GLN A 303 16.54 -7.77 -7.27
C GLN A 303 15.95 -8.47 -8.49
N GLU A 304 16.68 -9.41 -9.07
CA GLU A 304 16.16 -10.24 -10.17
C GLU A 304 15.14 -11.25 -9.65
N PHE A 305 15.42 -11.83 -8.49
CA PHE A 305 14.52 -12.66 -7.67
C PHE A 305 14.68 -12.30 -6.20
N SER A 306 13.65 -12.57 -5.40
CA SER A 306 13.76 -12.55 -3.95
C SER A 306 14.52 -13.80 -3.48
N THR A 307 15.16 -13.71 -2.31
CA THR A 307 16.00 -14.80 -1.78
C THR A 307 15.17 -16.06 -1.48
N TYR A 308 14.00 -15.88 -0.90
CA TYR A 308 13.08 -16.96 -0.54
C TYR A 308 11.72 -16.77 -1.17
N MET A 309 11.17 -17.83 -1.73
CA MET A 309 9.83 -17.93 -2.31
C MET A 309 9.26 -19.26 -1.87
N THR A 310 8.50 -19.26 -0.78
CA THR A 310 8.05 -20.47 -0.12
C THR A 310 6.57 -20.69 -0.34
N LEU A 311 6.23 -21.91 -0.73
CA LEU A 311 4.85 -22.36 -0.96
C LEU A 311 4.43 -23.25 0.19
N SER A 312 3.34 -22.87 0.88
CA SER A 312 2.70 -23.70 1.91
C SER A 312 1.37 -24.21 1.37
N THR A 313 1.20 -25.53 1.35
CA THR A 313 0.00 -26.16 0.77
C THR A 313 -0.86 -26.83 1.85
N GLY A 314 -0.25 -27.40 2.88
CA GLY A 314 -0.93 -28.08 3.98
C GLY A 314 -0.03 -28.21 5.20
N PRO A 315 -0.49 -28.88 6.28
CA PRO A 315 0.32 -29.19 7.44
C PRO A 315 1.39 -30.25 7.10
N ARG A 316 2.33 -30.49 8.01
CA ARG A 316 3.34 -31.55 7.88
C ARG A 316 2.68 -32.91 7.70
N ARG A 317 3.26 -33.76 6.88
CA ARG A 317 2.81 -35.11 6.60
C ARG A 317 3.57 -36.12 7.50
N PRO A 318 3.02 -37.34 7.69
CA PRO A 318 3.79 -38.39 8.33
C PRO A 318 5.13 -38.62 7.60
N GLY A 319 6.23 -38.48 8.32
CA GLY A 319 7.58 -38.63 7.78
C GLY A 319 8.28 -37.31 7.42
N ASP A 320 7.60 -36.15 7.38
CA ASP A 320 8.24 -34.86 7.24
C ASP A 320 9.04 -34.54 8.52
N PRO A 321 10.30 -34.03 8.40
CA PRO A 321 11.16 -33.77 9.55
C PRO A 321 10.69 -32.57 10.37
N ASP A 322 10.03 -31.59 9.75
CA ASP A 322 9.56 -30.34 10.35
C ASP A 322 8.25 -29.87 9.71
N GLY A 323 7.79 -28.70 10.11
CA GLY A 323 6.56 -28.08 9.63
C GLY A 323 5.44 -28.09 10.66
N PRO A 324 4.40 -27.28 10.45
CA PRO A 324 3.31 -27.12 11.40
C PRO A 324 2.41 -28.37 11.43
N GLU A 325 1.89 -28.69 12.62
CA GLU A 325 0.89 -29.74 12.81
C GLU A 325 -0.48 -29.33 12.27
N GLN A 326 -0.78 -28.02 12.33
CA GLN A 326 -2.00 -27.43 11.79
C GLN A 326 -1.65 -26.26 10.89
N TYR A 327 -2.30 -26.21 9.73
CA TYR A 327 -2.15 -25.11 8.79
C TYR A 327 -3.50 -24.46 8.52
N HIS A 328 -3.64 -23.21 8.92
CA HIS A 328 -4.83 -22.40 8.75
C HIS A 328 -4.60 -21.31 7.71
N VAL A 329 -5.61 -21.05 6.88
CA VAL A 329 -5.58 -19.89 5.97
C VAL A 329 -6.81 -19.02 6.22
N VAL A 330 -6.59 -17.76 6.60
CA VAL A 330 -7.65 -16.78 6.83
C VAL A 330 -7.73 -15.87 5.61
N VAL A 331 -8.84 -15.98 4.86
CA VAL A 331 -9.09 -15.20 3.65
C VAL A 331 -10.00 -14.03 3.97
N LEU A 332 -9.47 -12.81 3.84
CA LEU A 332 -10.11 -11.57 4.22
C LEU A 332 -10.70 -10.84 3.01
N ASP A 333 -11.96 -10.45 3.09
CA ASP A 333 -12.59 -9.49 2.16
C ASP A 333 -12.36 -8.04 2.59
N ASN A 334 -12.86 -7.65 3.73
CA ASN A 334 -12.79 -6.30 4.29
C ASN A 334 -13.16 -5.21 3.27
N GLY A 335 -14.26 -5.43 2.51
CA GLY A 335 -14.80 -4.48 1.53
C GLY A 335 -14.19 -4.53 0.14
N ARG A 336 -13.26 -5.45 -0.15
CA ARG A 336 -12.64 -5.57 -1.47
C ARG A 336 -13.59 -6.06 -2.54
N SER A 337 -14.51 -6.97 -2.20
CA SER A 337 -15.55 -7.45 -3.12
C SER A 337 -16.44 -6.31 -3.63
N ALA A 338 -16.72 -5.31 -2.81
CA ALA A 338 -17.49 -4.14 -3.21
C ALA A 338 -16.81 -3.25 -4.26
N LEU A 339 -15.50 -3.43 -4.49
CA LEU A 339 -14.76 -2.68 -5.52
C LEU A 339 -14.84 -3.34 -6.90
N LEU A 340 -15.24 -4.61 -7.00
CA LEU A 340 -15.20 -5.39 -8.25
C LEU A 340 -16.05 -4.78 -9.37
N ASP A 341 -17.23 -4.25 -9.04
CA ASP A 341 -18.16 -3.64 -9.99
C ASP A 341 -17.99 -2.10 -10.08
N THR A 342 -16.84 -1.58 -9.65
CA THR A 342 -16.55 -0.15 -9.66
C THR A 342 -15.30 0.17 -10.48
N PRO A 343 -15.07 1.44 -10.85
CA PRO A 343 -13.80 1.86 -11.46
C PRO A 343 -12.57 1.51 -10.62
N PHE A 344 -12.73 1.30 -9.31
CA PHE A 344 -11.63 0.97 -8.38
C PHE A 344 -11.20 -0.49 -8.40
N ARG A 345 -11.89 -1.37 -9.15
CA ARG A 345 -11.48 -2.76 -9.37
C ARG A 345 -10.00 -2.88 -9.76
N GLU A 346 -9.51 -1.95 -10.56
CA GLU A 346 -8.13 -1.96 -11.02
C GLU A 346 -7.10 -1.80 -9.88
N ALA A 347 -7.47 -1.21 -8.75
CA ALA A 347 -6.62 -1.13 -7.55
C ALA A 347 -6.33 -2.52 -6.96
N LEU A 348 -7.24 -3.49 -7.13
CA LEU A 348 -7.10 -4.87 -6.65
C LEU A 348 -6.06 -5.68 -7.43
N ARG A 349 -5.54 -5.17 -8.55
CA ARG A 349 -4.35 -5.78 -9.21
C ARG A 349 -3.10 -5.69 -8.37
N CYS A 350 -3.08 -4.85 -7.32
CA CYS A 350 -1.88 -4.50 -6.57
C CYS A 350 -1.18 -5.72 -5.95
N ILE A 351 0.09 -5.94 -6.34
CA ILE A 351 0.96 -7.01 -5.80
C ILE A 351 1.83 -6.53 -4.63
N ARG A 352 1.57 -5.35 -4.09
CA ARG A 352 2.24 -4.77 -2.89
C ARG A 352 3.75 -4.56 -3.04
N CYS A 353 4.26 -4.28 -4.23
CA CYS A 353 5.69 -4.10 -4.50
C CYS A 353 6.30 -2.76 -4.04
N GLY A 354 5.50 -1.78 -3.62
CA GLY A 354 6.01 -0.47 -3.16
C GLY A 354 6.57 0.47 -4.23
N ALA A 355 6.73 0.06 -5.50
CA ALA A 355 7.35 0.89 -6.54
C ALA A 355 6.71 2.27 -6.73
N CYS A 356 5.39 2.37 -6.59
CA CYS A 356 4.69 3.65 -6.69
C CYS A 356 5.08 4.64 -5.59
N MET A 357 5.41 4.16 -4.39
CA MET A 357 5.89 4.98 -3.26
C MET A 357 7.31 5.45 -3.50
N ASN A 358 8.22 4.52 -3.87
CA ASN A 358 9.63 4.81 -4.12
C ASN A 358 9.84 5.93 -5.16
N HIS A 359 8.90 6.08 -6.11
CA HIS A 359 8.98 7.05 -7.19
C HIS A 359 8.05 8.27 -6.98
N CYS A 360 7.33 8.36 -5.86
CA CYS A 360 6.38 9.44 -5.60
C CYS A 360 7.08 10.65 -4.95
N PRO A 361 7.05 11.84 -5.57
CA PRO A 361 7.65 13.02 -4.96
C PRO A 361 6.95 13.46 -3.67
N VAL A 362 5.65 13.17 -3.52
CA VAL A 362 4.93 13.48 -2.27
C VAL A 362 5.37 12.52 -1.17
N TYR A 363 5.37 11.21 -1.43
CA TYR A 363 5.85 10.23 -0.46
C TYR A 363 7.32 10.48 -0.07
N GLY A 364 8.19 10.75 -1.04
CA GLY A 364 9.59 11.08 -0.79
C GLY A 364 9.82 12.36 0.04
N ALA A 365 8.83 13.25 0.09
CA ALA A 365 8.91 14.48 0.90
C ALA A 365 8.35 14.31 2.33
N VAL A 366 7.31 13.47 2.53
CA VAL A 366 6.58 13.42 3.81
C VAL A 366 6.62 12.07 4.50
N GLY A 367 7.14 11.02 3.83
CA GLY A 367 7.15 9.66 4.36
C GLY A 367 5.77 9.00 4.44
N GLY A 368 5.75 7.78 4.99
CA GLY A 368 4.53 6.97 5.07
C GLY A 368 3.59 7.38 6.20
N HIS A 369 4.14 7.72 7.36
CA HIS A 369 3.34 8.08 8.54
C HIS A 369 2.40 9.26 8.30
N ALA A 370 2.79 10.20 7.41
CA ALA A 370 1.93 11.33 7.06
C ALA A 370 0.58 10.91 6.44
N TYR A 371 0.52 9.74 5.80
CA TYR A 371 -0.73 9.21 5.23
C TYR A 371 -1.71 8.69 6.31
N GLY A 372 -1.24 8.50 7.53
CA GLY A 372 -2.08 8.26 8.70
C GLY A 372 -2.81 6.93 8.73
N TRP A 373 -2.39 5.94 7.93
CA TRP A 373 -2.90 4.56 7.99
C TRP A 373 -1.93 3.60 7.29
N VAL A 374 -2.24 2.31 7.35
CA VAL A 374 -1.40 1.17 6.94
C VAL A 374 -0.87 1.25 5.50
N TYR A 375 -1.67 1.75 4.56
CA TYR A 375 -1.27 1.88 3.16
C TYR A 375 -0.89 3.32 2.82
N PRO A 376 0.41 3.65 2.76
CA PRO A 376 0.86 4.98 2.39
C PRO A 376 1.02 5.14 0.87
N GLY A 377 1.35 6.36 0.45
CA GLY A 377 1.70 6.69 -0.92
C GLY A 377 0.54 6.59 -1.91
N PRO A 378 0.84 6.50 -3.22
CA PRO A 378 -0.18 6.52 -4.27
C PRO A 378 -1.20 5.40 -4.20
N ILE A 379 -0.78 4.18 -3.85
CA ILE A 379 -1.73 3.05 -3.72
C ILE A 379 -2.61 3.24 -2.49
N GLY A 380 -2.07 3.76 -1.38
CA GLY A 380 -2.85 4.11 -0.20
C GLY A 380 -3.86 5.21 -0.46
N ALA A 381 -3.50 6.23 -1.24
CA ALA A 381 -4.43 7.28 -1.65
C ALA A 381 -5.63 6.75 -2.46
N VAL A 382 -5.53 5.55 -3.04
CA VAL A 382 -6.64 4.88 -3.74
C VAL A 382 -7.35 3.87 -2.84
N LEU A 383 -6.63 3.06 -2.07
CA LEU A 383 -7.23 1.99 -1.25
C LEU A 383 -7.86 2.50 0.04
N ASN A 384 -7.22 3.48 0.72
CA ASN A 384 -7.71 3.93 2.02
C ASN A 384 -9.14 4.50 1.96
N PRO A 385 -9.53 5.35 0.98
CA PRO A 385 -10.91 5.78 0.87
C PRO A 385 -11.91 4.63 0.69
N ALA A 386 -11.49 3.53 0.06
CA ALA A 386 -12.33 2.35 -0.11
C ALA A 386 -12.47 1.52 1.17
N LEU A 387 -11.38 1.41 1.96
CA LEU A 387 -11.32 0.51 3.12
C LEU A 387 -11.77 1.18 4.43
N ILE A 388 -11.49 2.48 4.62
CA ILE A 388 -11.85 3.21 5.84
C ILE A 388 -12.82 4.39 5.60
N GLY A 389 -13.30 4.54 4.36
CA GLY A 389 -14.32 5.50 3.99
C GLY A 389 -13.81 6.88 3.58
N LEU A 390 -14.67 7.58 2.80
CA LEU A 390 -14.37 8.91 2.28
C LEU A 390 -14.22 9.96 3.40
N LYS A 391 -14.94 9.82 4.50
CA LYS A 391 -14.85 10.76 5.63
C LYS A 391 -13.45 10.78 6.24
N GLU A 392 -12.81 9.63 6.37
CA GLU A 392 -11.48 9.49 6.96
C GLU A 392 -10.36 9.75 5.95
N ALA A 393 -10.51 9.26 4.73
CA ALA A 393 -9.40 9.23 3.77
C ALA A 393 -9.72 9.88 2.39
N GLY A 394 -10.90 10.42 2.18
CA GLY A 394 -11.33 10.98 0.88
C GLY A 394 -10.45 12.11 0.33
N HIS A 395 -9.74 12.82 1.21
CA HIS A 395 -8.82 13.89 0.80
C HIS A 395 -7.41 13.38 0.42
N LEU A 396 -7.02 12.13 0.74
CA LEU A 396 -5.70 11.56 0.39
C LEU A 396 -5.41 11.57 -1.12
N PRO A 397 -6.37 11.35 -2.03
CA PRO A 397 -6.15 11.54 -3.47
C PRO A 397 -5.65 12.93 -3.87
N ASN A 398 -5.81 13.95 -2.99
CA ASN A 398 -5.27 15.28 -3.19
C ASN A 398 -3.77 15.38 -2.84
N ALA A 399 -3.19 14.39 -2.15
CA ALA A 399 -1.75 14.25 -1.90
C ALA A 399 -1.01 13.73 -3.15
N SER A 400 -1.23 14.37 -4.29
CA SER A 400 -0.66 13.98 -5.57
C SER A 400 -0.37 15.19 -6.45
N THR A 401 0.79 15.17 -7.11
CA THR A 401 1.14 16.15 -8.15
C THR A 401 0.58 15.80 -9.52
N PHE A 402 -0.07 14.64 -9.67
CA PHE A 402 -0.55 14.09 -10.95
C PHE A 402 0.54 13.95 -12.03
N CYS A 403 1.81 13.80 -11.65
CA CYS A 403 2.93 13.61 -12.58
C CYS A 403 2.89 12.29 -13.37
N GLY A 404 2.00 11.33 -13.00
CA GLY A 404 1.86 10.05 -13.68
C GLY A 404 2.92 9.00 -13.32
N ARG A 405 3.94 9.36 -12.53
CA ARG A 405 5.07 8.46 -12.25
C ARG A 405 4.63 7.14 -11.61
N CYS A 406 3.68 7.18 -10.68
CA CYS A 406 3.18 5.99 -9.99
C CYS A 406 2.54 4.97 -10.93
N ALA A 407 1.82 5.40 -11.96
CA ALA A 407 1.26 4.52 -12.99
C ALA A 407 2.35 3.99 -13.93
N SER A 408 3.29 4.85 -14.34
CA SER A 408 4.36 4.44 -15.26
C SER A 408 5.28 3.37 -14.69
N VAL A 409 5.50 3.36 -13.36
CA VAL A 409 6.36 2.35 -12.71
C VAL A 409 5.60 1.13 -12.19
N CYS A 410 4.27 1.13 -12.18
CA CYS A 410 3.48 0.03 -11.65
C CYS A 410 3.67 -1.25 -12.49
N PRO A 411 4.14 -2.37 -11.89
CA PRO A 411 4.41 -3.60 -12.64
C PRO A 411 3.15 -4.29 -13.19
N VAL A 412 1.98 -3.98 -12.65
CA VAL A 412 0.67 -4.49 -13.11
C VAL A 412 -0.22 -3.37 -13.68
N LYS A 413 0.40 -2.29 -14.08
CA LYS A 413 -0.21 -1.15 -14.82
C LYS A 413 -1.52 -0.63 -14.21
N ILE A 414 -1.54 -0.37 -12.88
CA ILE A 414 -2.68 0.28 -12.23
C ILE A 414 -2.68 1.76 -12.61
N PRO A 415 -3.81 2.32 -13.11
CA PRO A 415 -3.92 3.72 -13.51
C PRO A 415 -4.17 4.63 -12.27
N LEU A 416 -3.22 4.64 -11.33
CA LEU A 416 -3.35 5.31 -10.04
C LEU A 416 -3.81 6.78 -10.11
N PRO A 417 -3.30 7.61 -11.05
CA PRO A 417 -3.78 8.99 -11.15
C PRO A 417 -5.26 9.09 -11.55
N ASP A 418 -5.75 8.18 -12.41
CA ASP A 418 -7.14 8.19 -12.85
C ASP A 418 -8.07 7.77 -11.71
N LEU A 419 -7.68 6.74 -10.94
CA LEU A 419 -8.40 6.31 -9.75
C LEU A 419 -8.43 7.40 -8.66
N MET A 420 -7.31 8.14 -8.46
CA MET A 420 -7.30 9.30 -7.57
C MET A 420 -8.23 10.41 -8.05
N ARG A 421 -8.34 10.62 -9.38
CA ARG A 421 -9.27 11.59 -9.95
C ARG A 421 -10.72 11.18 -9.69
N GLU A 422 -11.03 9.91 -9.86
CA GLU A 422 -12.35 9.36 -9.58
C GLU A 422 -12.74 9.57 -8.10
N TRP A 423 -11.84 9.32 -7.16
CA TRP A 423 -12.09 9.62 -5.74
C TRP A 423 -12.34 11.11 -5.47
N ARG A 424 -11.61 12.01 -6.14
CA ARG A 424 -11.84 13.46 -6.01
C ARG A 424 -13.22 13.88 -6.51
N VAL A 425 -13.71 13.24 -7.58
CA VAL A 425 -15.08 13.47 -8.08
C VAL A 425 -16.09 13.03 -7.03
N ARG A 426 -15.95 11.82 -6.50
CA ARG A 426 -16.84 11.30 -5.45
C ARG A 426 -16.80 12.13 -4.17
N GLU A 427 -15.60 12.52 -3.70
CA GLU A 427 -15.45 13.42 -2.54
C GLU A 427 -16.22 14.73 -2.76
N PHE A 428 -16.14 15.28 -3.97
CA PHE A 428 -16.86 16.53 -4.31
C PHE A 428 -18.39 16.32 -4.36
N GLU A 429 -18.85 15.22 -4.93
CA GLU A 429 -20.26 14.86 -5.02
C GLU A 429 -20.87 14.60 -3.64
N ASP A 430 -20.16 13.89 -2.77
CA ASP A 430 -20.56 13.62 -1.38
C ASP A 430 -20.48 14.85 -0.46
N GLY A 431 -20.14 16.01 -1.02
CA GLY A 431 -20.09 17.25 -0.25
C GLY A 431 -18.81 17.50 0.52
N GLY A 432 -17.76 16.71 0.30
CA GLY A 432 -16.45 16.92 0.89
C GLY A 432 -15.78 18.23 0.52
N GLY A 433 -14.73 18.60 1.26
CA GLY A 433 -14.02 19.87 1.11
C GLY A 433 -14.76 21.07 1.73
N THR A 434 -14.13 22.26 1.65
CA THR A 434 -14.71 23.48 2.22
C THR A 434 -15.80 24.07 1.31
N ARG A 435 -16.83 24.70 1.90
CA ARG A 435 -17.90 25.36 1.14
C ARG A 435 -17.36 26.38 0.15
N ALA A 436 -16.31 27.13 0.54
CA ALA A 436 -15.67 28.14 -0.32
C ALA A 436 -14.98 27.50 -1.54
N ALA A 437 -14.25 26.40 -1.35
CA ALA A 437 -13.60 25.68 -2.45
C ALA A 437 -14.64 25.11 -3.43
N ARG A 438 -15.72 24.51 -2.92
CA ARG A 438 -16.81 23.98 -3.74
C ARG A 438 -17.52 25.05 -4.55
N LEU A 439 -17.81 26.23 -3.93
CA LEU A 439 -18.39 27.35 -4.63
C LEU A 439 -17.45 27.88 -5.71
N GLY A 440 -16.17 28.05 -5.38
CA GLY A 440 -15.13 28.46 -6.33
C GLY A 440 -15.02 27.55 -7.55
N LEU A 441 -15.02 26.23 -7.34
CA LEU A 441 -15.01 25.25 -8.42
C LEU A 441 -16.29 25.28 -9.27
N LYS A 442 -17.47 25.45 -8.65
CA LYS A 442 -18.73 25.61 -9.39
C LYS A 442 -18.73 26.85 -10.25
N LEU A 443 -18.28 27.98 -9.71
CA LEU A 443 -18.20 29.26 -10.46
C LEU A 443 -17.19 29.14 -11.61
N TRP A 444 -16.01 28.60 -11.34
CA TRP A 444 -15.02 28.34 -12.38
C TRP A 444 -15.54 27.41 -13.48
N GLY A 445 -16.18 26.30 -13.10
CA GLY A 445 -16.77 25.35 -14.05
C GLY A 445 -17.87 25.97 -14.91
N THR A 446 -18.70 26.86 -14.32
CA THR A 446 -19.72 27.60 -15.06
C THR A 446 -19.10 28.55 -16.08
N LEU A 447 -18.03 29.26 -15.71
CA LEU A 447 -17.29 30.14 -16.62
C LEU A 447 -16.55 29.32 -17.71
N ALA A 448 -15.89 28.22 -17.35
CA ALA A 448 -15.12 27.40 -18.25
C ALA A 448 -15.98 26.71 -19.34
N ARG A 449 -17.25 26.42 -19.05
CA ARG A 449 -18.22 25.90 -20.05
C ARG A 449 -18.61 26.91 -21.10
N ARG A 450 -18.23 28.21 -20.94
CA ARG A 450 -18.56 29.33 -21.87
C ARG A 450 -17.27 29.84 -22.49
N PRO A 451 -16.74 29.30 -23.59
CA PRO A 451 -15.40 29.60 -24.10
C PRO A 451 -15.17 31.10 -24.33
N LYS A 452 -16.14 31.84 -24.91
CA LYS A 452 -16.02 33.29 -25.14
C LYS A 452 -15.86 34.07 -23.84
N ALA A 453 -16.69 33.79 -22.84
CA ALA A 453 -16.62 34.45 -21.52
C ALA A 453 -15.34 34.07 -20.77
N TYR A 454 -14.93 32.80 -20.82
CA TYR A 454 -13.67 32.35 -20.24
C TYR A 454 -12.46 33.03 -20.86
N HIS A 455 -12.37 33.08 -22.18
CA HIS A 455 -11.26 33.79 -22.89
C HIS A 455 -11.21 35.26 -22.56
N MET A 456 -12.37 35.95 -22.48
CA MET A 456 -12.43 37.35 -22.11
C MET A 456 -11.98 37.58 -20.68
N ALA A 457 -12.47 36.78 -19.72
CA ALA A 457 -12.06 36.85 -18.31
C ALA A 457 -10.56 36.57 -18.14
N MET A 458 -10.03 35.56 -18.85
CA MET A 458 -8.59 35.24 -18.80
C MET A 458 -7.72 36.34 -19.42
N ARG A 459 -8.13 36.98 -20.54
CA ARG A 459 -7.42 38.10 -21.12
C ARG A 459 -7.33 39.30 -20.14
N LEU A 460 -8.46 39.63 -19.53
CA LEU A 460 -8.50 40.71 -18.54
C LEU A 460 -7.63 40.38 -17.31
N GLY A 461 -7.80 39.17 -16.76
CA GLY A 461 -7.03 38.74 -15.58
C GLY A 461 -5.53 38.72 -15.82
N VAL A 462 -5.07 38.19 -16.96
CA VAL A 462 -3.65 38.12 -17.32
C VAL A 462 -3.09 39.52 -17.59
N ALA A 463 -3.86 40.43 -18.22
CA ALA A 463 -3.45 41.82 -18.45
C ALA A 463 -3.28 42.60 -17.13
N VAL A 464 -4.26 42.47 -16.20
CA VAL A 464 -4.21 43.13 -14.89
C VAL A 464 -3.06 42.59 -14.03
N VAL A 465 -2.97 41.27 -13.88
CA VAL A 465 -1.90 40.66 -13.06
C VAL A 465 -0.53 40.91 -13.69
N GLY A 466 -0.42 40.87 -15.03
CA GLY A 466 0.81 41.20 -15.74
C GLY A 466 1.24 42.66 -15.51
N ALA A 467 0.32 43.61 -15.55
CA ALA A 467 0.60 45.02 -15.27
C ALA A 467 1.08 45.25 -13.84
N LEU A 468 0.43 44.59 -12.85
CA LEU A 468 0.80 44.66 -11.43
C LEU A 468 2.18 44.07 -11.15
N GLY A 469 2.53 43.00 -11.85
CA GLY A 469 3.82 42.29 -11.69
C GLY A 469 4.97 42.84 -12.53
N ARG A 470 4.71 43.75 -13.49
CA ARG A 470 5.66 44.17 -14.53
C ARG A 470 7.00 44.69 -14.00
N ARG A 471 6.99 45.39 -12.86
CA ARG A 471 8.21 45.98 -12.27
C ARG A 471 9.12 44.98 -11.57
N ARG A 472 8.55 43.87 -11.02
CA ARG A 472 9.29 42.88 -10.20
C ARG A 472 9.49 41.55 -10.90
N GLY A 473 8.80 41.29 -12.00
CA GLY A 473 8.85 40.00 -12.70
C GLY A 473 8.21 38.82 -11.97
N ALA A 474 7.93 38.96 -10.66
CA ALA A 474 7.33 37.91 -9.83
C ALA A 474 6.53 38.47 -8.64
N PHE A 475 5.62 37.68 -8.11
CA PHE A 475 4.85 37.95 -6.90
C PHE A 475 5.33 37.09 -5.76
N ARG A 476 5.81 37.71 -4.66
CA ARG A 476 6.07 36.99 -3.38
C ARG A 476 4.78 36.66 -2.61
N TRP A 477 3.74 37.45 -2.85
CA TRP A 477 2.42 37.29 -2.29
C TRP A 477 1.36 37.73 -3.28
N LEU A 478 0.28 36.98 -3.40
CA LEU A 478 -0.87 37.32 -4.23
C LEU A 478 -2.15 36.93 -3.49
N PRO A 479 -3.17 37.83 -3.42
CA PRO A 479 -4.46 37.49 -2.83
C PRO A 479 -5.03 36.19 -3.45
N PHE A 480 -5.61 35.34 -2.61
CA PHE A 480 -6.19 34.06 -2.99
C PHE A 480 -5.21 33.01 -3.55
N ALA A 481 -3.94 33.33 -3.74
CA ALA A 481 -2.90 32.45 -4.22
C ALA A 481 -1.91 31.98 -3.11
N GLY A 482 -2.29 32.10 -1.84
CA GLY A 482 -1.43 31.75 -0.69
C GLY A 482 -0.91 30.32 -0.70
N GLY A 483 -1.64 29.38 -1.29
CA GLY A 483 -1.16 27.99 -1.47
C GLY A 483 0.04 27.88 -2.41
N TRP A 484 0.23 28.85 -3.32
CA TRP A 484 1.39 28.94 -4.19
C TRP A 484 2.48 29.85 -3.59
N THR A 485 2.12 31.08 -3.23
CA THR A 485 3.08 32.15 -2.89
C THR A 485 3.67 32.04 -1.47
N ARG A 486 3.18 31.12 -0.63
CA ARG A 486 3.72 30.91 0.72
C ARG A 486 5.13 30.32 0.73
N HIS A 487 5.48 29.51 -0.26
CA HIS A 487 6.73 28.74 -0.32
C HIS A 487 7.56 29.01 -1.59
N ARG A 488 7.05 29.82 -2.52
CA ARG A 488 7.73 30.15 -3.79
C ARG A 488 7.14 31.39 -4.40
N ASP A 489 7.94 32.11 -5.20
CA ASP A 489 7.48 33.24 -5.97
C ASP A 489 6.64 32.78 -7.17
N MET A 490 5.59 33.52 -7.50
CA MET A 490 4.79 33.27 -8.69
C MET A 490 5.29 34.20 -9.81
N PRO A 491 5.78 33.68 -10.95
CA PRO A 491 6.17 34.53 -12.08
C PRO A 491 5.03 35.44 -12.55
N ALA A 492 5.31 36.67 -12.82
CA ALA A 492 4.33 37.59 -13.34
C ALA A 492 3.97 37.21 -14.80
N PRO A 493 2.68 37.16 -15.16
CA PRO A 493 2.28 36.97 -16.55
C PRO A 493 2.79 38.06 -17.48
N GLN A 494 3.06 37.70 -18.74
CA GLN A 494 3.53 38.63 -19.76
C GLN A 494 2.43 39.59 -20.28
N GLY A 495 1.23 39.55 -19.69
CA GLY A 495 0.09 40.41 -20.08
C GLY A 495 -0.75 39.82 -21.23
N ARG A 496 -0.35 38.73 -21.84
CA ARG A 496 -1.07 38.05 -22.93
C ARG A 496 -1.31 36.56 -22.61
N THR A 497 -2.45 36.04 -23.04
CA THR A 497 -2.78 34.60 -22.85
C THR A 497 -2.07 33.73 -23.89
N PHE A 498 -1.91 32.44 -23.57
CA PHE A 498 -1.36 31.47 -24.52
C PHE A 498 -2.14 31.46 -25.85
N GLN A 499 -3.45 31.56 -25.84
CA GLN A 499 -4.28 31.56 -27.06
C GLN A 499 -3.98 32.79 -27.96
N GLN A 500 -3.70 33.95 -27.35
CA GLN A 500 -3.29 35.14 -28.10
C GLN A 500 -1.93 34.92 -28.74
N LEU A 501 -0.94 34.48 -27.98
CA LEU A 501 0.41 34.21 -28.49
C LEU A 501 0.40 33.10 -29.55
N TRP A 502 -0.39 32.04 -29.34
CA TRP A 502 -0.54 30.98 -30.32
C TRP A 502 -1.19 31.43 -31.65
N ALA A 503 -2.22 32.26 -31.57
CA ALA A 503 -2.85 32.80 -32.77
C ALA A 503 -1.89 33.69 -33.58
N GLU A 504 -1.09 34.49 -32.91
CA GLU A 504 -0.04 35.34 -33.53
C GLU A 504 1.06 34.49 -34.19
N SER A 505 1.55 33.43 -33.51
CA SER A 505 2.55 32.54 -34.07
C SER A 505 2.08 31.80 -35.32
N LYS A 506 0.81 31.43 -35.37
CA LYS A 506 0.21 30.84 -36.58
C LYS A 506 -0.02 31.82 -37.70
N ALA A 507 -0.30 33.10 -37.39
CA ALA A 507 -0.48 34.12 -38.37
C ALA A 507 0.85 34.59 -39.04
N GLY A 508 1.98 34.45 -38.30
CA GLY A 508 3.32 34.76 -38.76
C GLY A 508 4.10 33.59 -39.38
N ALA A 509 3.56 32.39 -39.39
CA ALA A 509 4.20 31.24 -40.08
C ALA A 509 4.00 31.38 -41.63
N PRO A 510 5.05 31.32 -42.46
CA PRO A 510 4.91 31.29 -43.88
C PRO A 510 4.11 30.03 -44.28
N ARG A 511 3.13 30.22 -45.15
CA ARG A 511 2.32 29.12 -45.74
C ARG A 511 3.16 28.24 -46.63
#